data_1e335c5119fe9c7c74ce5c23e2f9daa5
#
_entry.id   1e335c5119fe9c7c74ce5c23e2f9daa5
#
_cell.length_a   1.000
_cell.length_b   1.000
_cell.length_c   1.000
_cell.angle_alpha   90.00
_cell.angle_beta   90.00
_cell.angle_gamma   90.00
#
_symmetry.space_group_name_H-M   'P 1'
#
loop_
_entity.id
_entity.type
_entity.pdbx_description
1 polymer ?
#
loop_
_entity_poly.entity_id
_entity_poly.type
_entity_poly.pdbx_seq_one_letter_code
_entity_poly.pdbx_strand_id
1 'polypeptide(L)'
;MKRRLFFKNAATASIGLGLTKYSSKDMPVPPFEKGIPFCVTVSENKLQFFSEAIKESIKIVHIADTHLFMDDERGVPYAMYSGRMAKAYNQTKHFKTGEATNPELAFAAALDFAKESKAYLITLIGDIFSFPSEAAVEWVAAKLKEVDIPYIYVAGNHDWHYEGMEGTLE
;
A
#
# COMPACT_ATOMS: atom_id res chain seq x y z
N MET A 1 9.35 -13.48 -16.62
CA MET A 1 10.26 -12.87 -15.63
C MET A 1 9.59 -12.98 -14.28
N LYS A 2 10.19 -13.56 -13.23
CA LYS A 2 9.48 -13.78 -11.95
C LYS A 2 9.37 -12.44 -11.22
N ARG A 3 8.15 -11.98 -10.88
CA ARG A 3 7.88 -10.72 -10.17
C ARG A 3 8.80 -10.49 -8.96
N ARG A 4 9.12 -11.54 -8.20
CA ARG A 4 10.07 -11.48 -7.07
C ARG A 4 11.50 -11.03 -7.44
N LEU A 5 11.92 -11.23 -8.67
CA LEU A 5 13.24 -10.80 -9.13
C LEU A 5 13.23 -9.33 -9.51
N PHE A 6 12.10 -8.83 -10.03
CA PHE A 6 11.92 -7.41 -10.35
C PHE A 6 11.96 -6.54 -9.09
N PHE A 7 11.25 -6.92 -8.03
CA PHE A 7 11.29 -6.17 -6.76
C PHE A 7 12.66 -6.19 -6.09
N LYS A 8 13.40 -7.30 -6.15
CA LYS A 8 14.79 -7.34 -5.67
C LYS A 8 15.68 -6.38 -6.46
N ASN A 9 15.52 -6.33 -7.78
CA ASN A 9 16.33 -5.49 -8.64
C ASN A 9 15.91 -4.02 -8.62
N ALA A 10 14.60 -3.72 -8.47
CA ALA A 10 14.11 -2.35 -8.33
C ALA A 10 14.53 -1.73 -6.99
N ALA A 11 14.46 -2.47 -5.91
CA ALA A 11 14.98 -2.02 -4.60
C ALA A 11 16.50 -1.79 -4.62
N THR A 12 17.25 -2.55 -5.44
CA THR A 12 18.70 -2.39 -5.59
C THR A 12 19.05 -1.24 -6.54
N ALA A 13 18.17 -0.90 -7.50
CA ALA A 13 18.41 0.17 -8.47
C ALA A 13 18.02 1.57 -7.96
N SER A 14 17.06 1.66 -7.03
CA SER A 14 16.62 2.93 -6.45
C SER A 14 17.45 3.39 -5.25
N ILE A 15 18.21 2.50 -4.64
CA ILE A 15 19.16 2.80 -3.57
C ILE A 15 20.50 2.25 -4.05
N GLY A 16 21.29 3.03 -4.76
CA GLY A 16 22.58 2.65 -5.35
C GLY A 16 23.65 2.22 -4.34
N LEU A 17 23.33 1.38 -3.38
CA LEU A 17 24.20 0.89 -2.33
C LEU A 17 23.81 -0.55 -1.97
N GLY A 18 24.78 -1.42 -2.09
CA GLY A 18 24.68 -2.85 -1.79
C GLY A 18 24.13 -3.18 -0.41
N LEU A 19 22.83 -3.42 -0.33
CA LEU A 19 22.14 -3.94 0.86
C LEU A 19 22.39 -5.45 1.06
N THR A 20 23.59 -5.93 0.83
CA THR A 20 23.82 -7.37 0.85
C THR A 20 24.30 -7.95 2.17
N LYS A 21 24.40 -7.23 3.25
CA LYS A 21 24.72 -7.84 4.57
C LYS A 21 24.55 -6.87 5.74
N TYR A 22 23.33 -6.47 6.06
CA TYR A 22 23.14 -5.79 7.34
C TYR A 22 22.01 -6.43 8.14
N SER A 23 22.37 -6.83 9.36
CA SER A 23 21.47 -7.14 10.46
C SER A 23 20.70 -5.88 10.85
N SER A 24 19.46 -6.01 11.26
CA SER A 24 18.47 -4.98 11.57
C SER A 24 18.82 -4.01 12.74
N LYS A 25 20.08 -3.63 12.87
CA LYS A 25 20.52 -2.65 13.86
C LYS A 25 21.31 -1.56 13.14
N ASP A 26 20.70 -0.39 13.09
CA ASP A 26 21.32 0.91 12.79
C ASP A 26 22.30 0.94 11.61
N MET A 27 21.75 1.10 10.40
CA MET A 27 22.59 1.35 9.23
C MET A 27 22.88 2.84 9.09
N PRO A 28 24.16 3.29 9.23
CA PRO A 28 24.52 4.62 8.77
C PRO A 28 24.48 4.65 7.23
N VAL A 29 23.61 5.46 6.68
CA VAL A 29 23.62 5.76 5.24
C VAL A 29 24.79 6.72 4.98
N PRO A 30 25.68 6.45 4.01
CA PRO A 30 26.77 7.37 3.70
C PRO A 30 26.21 8.73 3.29
N PRO A 31 26.88 9.83 3.66
CA PRO A 31 26.40 11.15 3.38
C PRO A 31 26.25 11.36 1.85
N PHE A 32 25.09 11.76 1.42
CA PHE A 32 24.95 12.39 0.12
C PHE A 32 25.86 13.61 0.10
N GLU A 33 26.62 13.81 -0.95
CA GLU A 33 27.50 14.98 -1.07
C GLU A 33 26.75 16.26 -0.72
N LYS A 34 27.15 16.91 0.38
CA LYS A 34 26.60 18.16 0.92
C LYS A 34 25.13 18.08 1.41
N GLY A 35 24.61 16.90 1.75
CA GLY A 35 23.29 16.76 2.36
C GLY A 35 23.30 16.87 3.88
N ILE A 36 22.16 17.18 4.45
CA ILE A 36 21.95 17.12 5.89
C ILE A 36 22.11 15.66 6.34
N PRO A 37 22.97 15.35 7.31
CA PRO A 37 23.16 14.00 7.76
C PRO A 37 21.83 13.43 8.31
N PHE A 38 21.48 12.23 7.88
CA PHE A 38 20.33 11.52 8.39
C PHE A 38 20.66 10.06 8.68
N CYS A 39 19.95 9.48 9.61
CA CYS A 39 19.99 8.06 9.95
C CYS A 39 18.67 7.39 9.57
N VAL A 40 18.74 6.15 9.13
CA VAL A 40 17.55 5.36 8.76
C VAL A 40 17.51 4.11 9.61
N THR A 41 16.35 3.82 10.19
CA THR A 41 16.10 2.53 10.83
C THR A 41 14.94 1.83 10.13
N VAL A 42 15.02 0.52 10.02
CA VAL A 42 14.01 -0.34 9.41
C VAL A 42 13.62 -1.41 10.42
N SER A 43 12.34 -1.52 10.70
CA SER A 43 11.81 -2.60 11.52
C SER A 43 10.48 -3.08 10.95
N GLU A 44 10.36 -4.36 10.68
CA GLU A 44 9.16 -5.01 10.13
C GLU A 44 8.47 -4.19 9.02
N ASN A 45 7.47 -3.39 9.39
CA ASN A 45 6.67 -2.55 8.51
C ASN A 45 6.92 -1.04 8.72
N LYS A 46 8.01 -0.66 9.40
CA LYS A 46 8.30 0.72 9.73
C LYS A 46 9.68 1.14 9.25
N LEU A 47 9.71 2.23 8.50
CA LEU A 47 10.92 2.92 8.07
C LEU A 47 10.96 4.30 8.76
N GLN A 48 12.06 4.60 9.42
CA GLN A 48 12.22 5.88 10.12
C GLN A 48 13.47 6.59 9.64
N PHE A 49 13.30 7.87 9.34
CA PHE A 49 14.38 8.79 9.00
C PHE A 49 14.58 9.77 10.16
N PHE A 50 15.81 9.91 10.59
CA PHE A 50 16.20 10.87 11.63
C PHE A 50 17.16 11.88 11.04
N SER A 51 16.91 13.14 11.28
CA SER A 51 17.80 14.23 10.87
C SER A 51 17.69 15.37 11.88
N GLU A 52 18.81 16.04 12.18
CA GLU A 52 18.81 17.23 13.04
C GLU A 52 18.02 18.39 12.44
N ALA A 53 17.78 18.39 11.13
CA ALA A 53 16.95 19.37 10.46
C ALA A 53 15.45 19.17 10.71
N ILE A 54 15.03 17.96 11.10
CA ILE A 54 13.63 17.62 11.35
C ILE A 54 13.34 17.83 12.83
N LYS A 55 12.61 18.88 13.14
CA LYS A 55 12.27 19.24 14.53
C LYS A 55 11.05 18.51 15.07
N GLU A 56 10.16 18.07 14.19
CA GLU A 56 8.91 17.40 14.55
C GLU A 56 8.78 16.08 13.79
N SER A 57 8.27 15.06 14.47
CA SER A 57 8.04 13.76 13.86
C SER A 57 6.87 13.83 12.87
N ILE A 58 7.12 13.51 11.61
CA ILE A 58 6.10 13.34 10.58
C ILE A 58 5.89 11.84 10.37
N LYS A 59 4.65 11.38 10.44
CA LYS A 59 4.26 10.00 10.19
C LYS A 59 3.45 9.92 8.91
N ILE A 60 3.85 9.02 8.02
CA ILE A 60 3.14 8.70 6.79
C ILE A 60 2.77 7.22 6.85
N VAL A 61 1.52 6.90 6.59
CA VAL A 61 1.05 5.52 6.49
C VAL A 61 0.90 5.17 5.02
N HIS A 62 1.62 4.11 4.61
CA HIS A 62 1.55 3.57 3.26
C HIS A 62 0.65 2.33 3.25
N ILE A 63 -0.37 2.33 2.38
CA ILE A 63 -1.29 1.23 2.14
C ILE A 63 -1.16 0.83 0.67
N ALA A 64 -0.87 -0.43 0.40
CA ALA A 64 -0.68 -0.96 -0.94
C ALA A 64 -1.26 -2.38 -1.04
N ASP A 65 -1.62 -2.79 -2.25
CA ASP A 65 -2.02 -4.17 -2.57
C ASP A 65 -3.13 -4.72 -1.68
N THR A 66 -4.11 -3.91 -1.35
CA THR A 66 -5.24 -4.33 -0.50
C THR A 66 -6.21 -5.23 -1.24
N HIS A 67 -6.28 -5.10 -2.57
CA HIS A 67 -7.14 -5.90 -3.43
C HIS A 67 -8.58 -6.01 -2.93
N LEU A 68 -9.10 -4.90 -2.44
CA LEU A 68 -10.47 -4.81 -1.95
C LEU A 68 -11.45 -5.06 -3.09
N PHE A 69 -12.47 -5.85 -2.82
CA PHE A 69 -13.58 -6.06 -3.72
C PHE A 69 -14.89 -6.11 -2.97
N MET A 70 -15.79 -5.24 -3.35
CA MET A 70 -17.22 -5.34 -3.06
C MET A 70 -18.00 -4.86 -4.28
N ASP A 71 -19.21 -5.30 -4.43
CA ASP A 71 -20.03 -4.97 -5.58
C ASP A 71 -21.50 -4.86 -5.19
N ASP A 72 -22.29 -4.24 -6.06
CA ASP A 72 -23.72 -4.14 -5.97
C ASP A 72 -24.37 -4.39 -7.36
N GLU A 73 -25.64 -4.05 -7.52
CA GLU A 73 -26.38 -4.28 -8.76
C GLU A 73 -25.78 -3.56 -9.97
N ARG A 74 -25.04 -2.47 -9.78
CA ARG A 74 -24.35 -1.72 -10.85
C ARG A 74 -23.22 -2.54 -11.47
N GLY A 75 -22.60 -3.44 -10.71
CA GLY A 75 -21.53 -4.32 -11.17
C GLY A 75 -21.98 -5.55 -11.94
N VAL A 76 -23.27 -5.89 -11.92
CA VAL A 76 -23.79 -7.09 -12.60
C VAL A 76 -23.35 -7.22 -14.06
N PRO A 77 -23.35 -6.17 -14.90
CA PRO A 77 -22.86 -6.26 -16.28
C PRO A 77 -21.39 -6.66 -16.41
N TYR A 78 -20.59 -6.44 -15.37
CA TYR A 78 -19.15 -6.69 -15.34
C TYR A 78 -18.75 -7.96 -14.58
N ALA A 79 -19.71 -8.71 -14.06
CA ALA A 79 -19.48 -9.88 -13.21
C ALA A 79 -18.59 -10.95 -13.86
N MET A 80 -18.59 -11.06 -15.19
CA MET A 80 -17.69 -11.94 -15.93
C MET A 80 -16.21 -11.58 -15.80
N TYR A 81 -15.91 -10.31 -15.57
CA TYR A 81 -14.57 -9.81 -15.36
C TYR A 81 -14.18 -9.80 -13.88
N SER A 82 -15.03 -9.21 -13.04
CA SER A 82 -14.78 -9.04 -11.60
C SER A 82 -14.80 -10.36 -10.84
N GLY A 83 -15.66 -11.31 -11.22
CA GLY A 83 -15.90 -12.56 -10.48
C GLY A 83 -14.69 -13.48 -10.33
N ARG A 84 -13.70 -13.39 -11.24
CA ARG A 84 -12.46 -14.16 -11.13
C ARG A 84 -11.58 -13.68 -9.97
N MET A 85 -11.55 -12.38 -9.73
CA MET A 85 -10.68 -11.77 -8.73
C MET A 85 -11.36 -11.63 -7.37
N ALA A 86 -12.66 -11.44 -7.33
CA ALA A 86 -13.44 -11.26 -6.10
C ALA A 86 -13.21 -12.35 -5.05
N LYS A 87 -13.03 -13.59 -5.48
CA LYS A 87 -12.84 -14.73 -4.58
C LYS A 87 -11.37 -14.98 -4.20
N ALA A 88 -10.43 -14.39 -4.93
CA ALA A 88 -9.02 -14.68 -4.77
C ALA A 88 -8.44 -14.07 -3.48
N TYR A 89 -8.96 -12.92 -3.06
CA TYR A 89 -8.43 -12.15 -1.94
C TYR A 89 -9.37 -12.08 -0.74
N ASN A 90 -10.65 -12.39 -0.91
CA ASN A 90 -11.65 -12.31 0.17
C ASN A 90 -11.55 -13.42 1.24
N GLN A 91 -10.62 -14.37 1.08
CA GLN A 91 -10.34 -15.42 2.05
C GLN A 91 -8.89 -15.34 2.51
N THR A 92 -8.56 -14.27 3.20
CA THR A 92 -7.20 -14.04 3.71
C THR A 92 -7.12 -14.32 5.20
N LYS A 93 -5.89 -14.45 5.69
CA LYS A 93 -5.61 -14.62 7.12
C LYS A 93 -4.69 -13.53 7.60
N HIS A 94 -4.94 -13.03 8.79
CA HIS A 94 -4.07 -12.08 9.44
C HIS A 94 -2.69 -12.70 9.66
N PHE A 95 -1.64 -12.05 9.18
CA PHE A 95 -0.29 -12.64 9.06
C PHE A 95 0.36 -12.98 10.41
N LYS A 96 -0.02 -12.30 11.51
CA LYS A 96 0.50 -12.56 12.85
C LYS A 96 -0.34 -13.56 13.63
N THR A 97 -1.67 -13.44 13.57
CA THR A 97 -2.58 -14.25 14.41
C THR A 97 -3.08 -15.50 13.71
N GLY A 98 -3.04 -15.54 12.37
CA GLY A 98 -3.62 -16.62 11.57
C GLY A 98 -5.16 -16.65 11.54
N GLU A 99 -5.80 -15.65 12.15
CA GLU A 99 -7.26 -15.52 12.14
C GLU A 99 -7.77 -15.14 10.76
N ALA A 100 -9.00 -15.53 10.46
CA ALA A 100 -9.64 -15.15 9.20
C ALA A 100 -9.82 -13.64 9.16
N THR A 101 -9.49 -13.06 8.01
CA THR A 101 -9.70 -11.65 7.71
C THR A 101 -10.14 -11.49 6.26
N ASN A 102 -10.45 -10.28 5.88
CA ASN A 102 -10.74 -9.91 4.49
C ASN A 102 -10.14 -8.54 4.18
N PRO A 103 -10.09 -8.13 2.92
CA PRO A 103 -9.52 -6.84 2.53
C PRO A 103 -10.19 -5.63 3.18
N GLU A 104 -11.51 -5.65 3.37
CA GLU A 104 -12.25 -4.56 4.01
C GLU A 104 -11.84 -4.36 5.47
N LEU A 105 -11.76 -5.44 6.24
CA LEU A 105 -11.32 -5.38 7.64
C LEU A 105 -9.86 -4.94 7.74
N ALA A 106 -8.99 -5.45 6.85
CA ALA A 106 -7.59 -5.08 6.83
C ALA A 106 -7.39 -3.60 6.46
N PHE A 107 -8.14 -3.09 5.48
CA PHE A 107 -8.11 -1.69 5.09
C PHE A 107 -8.61 -0.77 6.21
N ALA A 108 -9.75 -1.11 6.83
CA ALA A 108 -10.28 -0.36 7.97
C ALA A 108 -9.27 -0.32 9.12
N ALA A 109 -8.68 -1.45 9.48
CA ALA A 109 -7.66 -1.53 10.53
C ALA A 109 -6.40 -0.69 10.20
N ALA A 110 -5.99 -0.61 8.94
CA ALA A 110 -4.89 0.26 8.52
C ALA A 110 -5.23 1.74 8.67
N LEU A 111 -6.47 2.13 8.40
CA LEU A 111 -6.95 3.50 8.62
C LEU A 111 -7.04 3.83 10.11
N ASP A 112 -7.54 2.91 10.93
CA ASP A 112 -7.58 3.07 12.39
C ASP A 112 -6.16 3.25 12.94
N PHE A 113 -5.21 2.45 12.49
CA PHE A 113 -3.80 2.63 12.83
C PHE A 113 -3.26 4.00 12.41
N ALA A 114 -3.62 4.49 11.22
CA ALA A 114 -3.22 5.83 10.77
C ALA A 114 -3.74 6.91 11.73
N LYS A 115 -4.99 6.81 12.15
CA LYS A 115 -5.63 7.72 13.10
C LYS A 115 -4.98 7.65 14.49
N GLU A 116 -4.83 6.46 15.06
CA GLU A 116 -4.22 6.24 16.38
C GLU A 116 -2.76 6.71 16.41
N SER A 117 -2.01 6.47 15.36
CA SER A 117 -0.63 6.91 15.23
C SER A 117 -0.49 8.40 14.97
N LYS A 118 -1.60 9.12 14.75
CA LYS A 118 -1.64 10.53 14.34
C LYS A 118 -0.82 10.75 13.06
N ALA A 119 -1.12 9.97 12.03
CA ALA A 119 -0.48 10.11 10.73
C ALA A 119 -0.78 11.49 10.13
N TYR A 120 0.24 12.09 9.52
CA TYR A 120 0.12 13.35 8.80
C TYR A 120 -0.45 13.15 7.39
N LEU A 121 -0.17 11.98 6.79
CA LEU A 121 -0.54 11.65 5.44
C LEU A 121 -0.78 10.13 5.31
N ILE A 122 -1.77 9.76 4.52
CA ILE A 122 -1.97 8.39 4.04
C ILE A 122 -1.59 8.37 2.56
N THR A 123 -0.85 7.36 2.13
CA THR A 123 -0.59 7.12 0.70
C THR A 123 -1.15 5.76 0.31
N LEU A 124 -2.01 5.76 -0.68
CA LEU A 124 -2.57 4.58 -1.32
C LEU A 124 -1.72 4.28 -2.56
N ILE A 125 -0.94 3.20 -2.52
CA ILE A 125 0.14 2.95 -3.48
C ILE A 125 -0.19 1.72 -4.34
N GLY A 126 -1.21 1.87 -5.17
CA GLY A 126 -1.60 0.90 -6.18
C GLY A 126 -2.30 -0.35 -5.66
N ASP A 127 -3.06 -0.96 -6.54
CA ASP A 127 -3.81 -2.20 -6.33
C ASP A 127 -4.68 -2.17 -5.06
N ILE A 128 -5.33 -1.02 -4.84
CA ILE A 128 -6.28 -0.85 -3.73
C ILE A 128 -7.51 -1.70 -3.98
N PHE A 129 -7.93 -1.80 -5.23
CA PHE A 129 -9.05 -2.63 -5.65
C PHE A 129 -8.57 -3.88 -6.39
N SER A 130 -9.26 -5.01 -6.21
CA SER A 130 -9.14 -6.16 -7.11
C SER A 130 -9.82 -5.88 -8.46
N PHE A 131 -10.94 -5.16 -8.40
CA PHE A 131 -11.70 -4.65 -9.51
C PHE A 131 -12.40 -3.37 -9.05
N PRO A 132 -12.26 -2.25 -9.77
CA PRO A 132 -12.72 -0.94 -9.31
C PRO A 132 -14.23 -0.74 -9.53
N SER A 133 -15.05 -1.52 -8.82
CA SER A 133 -16.50 -1.33 -8.81
C SER A 133 -16.87 0.00 -8.16
N GLU A 134 -18.01 0.58 -8.55
CA GLU A 134 -18.50 1.81 -7.94
C GLU A 134 -18.71 1.66 -6.45
N ALA A 135 -19.28 0.53 -6.01
CA ALA A 135 -19.49 0.25 -4.59
C ALA A 135 -18.18 0.22 -3.78
N ALA A 136 -17.12 -0.39 -4.32
CA ALA A 136 -15.82 -0.44 -3.67
C ALA A 136 -15.18 0.96 -3.58
N VAL A 137 -15.23 1.73 -4.67
CA VAL A 137 -14.69 3.09 -4.71
C VAL A 137 -15.41 4.01 -3.73
N GLU A 138 -16.74 3.96 -3.69
CA GLU A 138 -17.56 4.73 -2.76
C GLU A 138 -17.27 4.37 -1.31
N TRP A 139 -17.12 3.08 -1.02
CA TRP A 139 -16.80 2.61 0.33
C TRP A 139 -15.42 3.11 0.80
N VAL A 140 -14.39 3.00 -0.04
CA VAL A 140 -13.04 3.50 0.28
C VAL A 140 -13.06 5.01 0.48
N ALA A 141 -13.75 5.75 -0.40
CA ALA A 141 -13.89 7.20 -0.27
C ALA A 141 -14.58 7.61 1.04
N ALA A 142 -15.63 6.89 1.43
CA ALA A 142 -16.33 7.12 2.70
C ALA A 142 -15.40 6.87 3.89
N LYS A 143 -14.63 5.77 3.88
CA LYS A 143 -13.68 5.43 4.94
C LYS A 143 -12.55 6.46 5.08
N LEU A 144 -12.00 6.92 3.98
CA LEU A 144 -10.99 7.99 3.98
C LEU A 144 -11.55 9.31 4.55
N LYS A 145 -12.80 9.63 4.20
CA LYS A 145 -13.50 10.80 4.76
C LYS A 145 -13.75 10.68 6.25
N GLU A 146 -14.11 9.49 6.76
CA GLU A 146 -14.32 9.25 8.20
C GLU A 146 -13.04 9.46 9.02
N VAL A 147 -11.89 9.13 8.45
CA VAL A 147 -10.59 9.27 9.12
C VAL A 147 -10.10 10.71 9.14
N ASP A 148 -10.48 11.50 8.13
CA ASP A 148 -10.16 12.92 7.97
C ASP A 148 -8.63 13.22 8.00
N ILE A 149 -7.84 12.35 7.39
CA ILE A 149 -6.41 12.52 7.20
C ILE A 149 -6.16 12.78 5.70
N PRO A 150 -5.34 13.77 5.32
CA PRO A 150 -4.95 13.97 3.93
C PRO A 150 -4.42 12.68 3.29
N TYR A 151 -4.76 12.43 2.03
CA TYR A 151 -4.25 11.25 1.33
C TYR A 151 -3.80 11.56 -0.08
N ILE A 152 -2.90 10.71 -0.59
CA ILE A 152 -2.47 10.66 -1.98
C ILE A 152 -2.79 9.26 -2.51
N TYR A 153 -3.32 9.19 -3.72
CA TYR A 153 -3.60 7.94 -4.41
C TYR A 153 -2.82 7.84 -5.71
N VAL A 154 -2.20 6.69 -5.91
CA VAL A 154 -1.56 6.31 -7.18
C VAL A 154 -2.15 4.97 -7.59
N ALA A 155 -2.75 4.91 -8.76
CA ALA A 155 -3.38 3.70 -9.26
C ALA A 155 -2.35 2.62 -9.60
N GLY A 156 -2.63 1.39 -9.20
CA GLY A 156 -1.99 0.19 -9.73
C GLY A 156 -2.75 -0.35 -10.94
N ASN A 157 -2.29 -1.46 -11.49
CA ASN A 157 -2.94 -2.02 -12.68
C ASN A 157 -4.35 -2.56 -12.39
N HIS A 158 -4.60 -3.10 -11.20
CA HIS A 158 -5.92 -3.59 -10.82
C HIS A 158 -6.94 -2.47 -10.59
N ASP A 159 -6.49 -1.25 -10.33
CA ASP A 159 -7.36 -0.12 -10.03
C ASP A 159 -8.03 0.47 -11.28
N TRP A 160 -7.55 0.15 -12.48
CA TRP A 160 -8.06 0.76 -13.72
C TRP A 160 -7.93 -0.12 -14.98
N HIS A 161 -7.18 -1.22 -14.89
CA HIS A 161 -7.01 -2.17 -16.00
C HIS A 161 -7.55 -3.53 -15.61
N TYR A 162 -8.36 -4.10 -16.50
CA TYR A 162 -8.83 -5.46 -16.35
C TYR A 162 -8.74 -6.20 -17.69
N GLU A 163 -7.92 -7.24 -17.73
CA GLU A 163 -7.64 -8.01 -18.94
C GLU A 163 -8.92 -8.57 -19.58
N GLY A 164 -9.12 -8.28 -20.85
CA GLY A 164 -10.28 -8.71 -21.62
C GLY A 164 -11.51 -7.81 -21.50
N MET A 165 -11.44 -6.73 -20.76
CA MET A 165 -12.49 -5.73 -20.69
C MET A 165 -12.17 -4.55 -21.59
N GLU A 166 -13.05 -4.26 -22.55
CA GLU A 166 -12.90 -3.11 -23.45
C GLU A 166 -12.87 -1.79 -22.68
N GLY A 167 -12.03 -0.85 -23.13
CA GLY A 167 -11.93 0.48 -22.52
C GLY A 167 -11.05 0.55 -21.27
N THR A 168 -10.50 -0.57 -20.81
CA THR A 168 -9.40 -0.58 -19.88
C THR A 168 -8.06 -0.55 -20.65
N LEU A 169 -6.97 -0.46 -20.02
CA LEU A 169 -5.67 -0.24 -20.66
C LEU A 169 -5.44 -1.14 -21.89
N GLU A 170 -5.10 -0.56 -23.03
CA GLU A 170 -4.50 -1.23 -24.18
C GLU A 170 -2.97 -1.18 -24.12
#